data_d785a3fa5f04c9ba9254b4e07f9e967e
#
_entry.id   d785a3fa5f04c9ba9254b4e07f9e967e
#
_cell.length_a   1.000
_cell.length_b   1.000
_cell.length_c   1.000
_cell.angle_alpha   90.00
_cell.angle_beta   90.00
_cell.angle_gamma   90.00
#
_symmetry.space_group_name_H-M   'P 1'
#
loop_
_entity.id
_entity.type
_entity.pdbx_description
1 polymer ?
#
loop_
_entity_poly.entity_id
_entity_poly.type
_entity_poly.pdbx_seq_one_letter_code
_entity_poly.pdbx_strand_id
1 'polypeptide(L)'
;MRIFVTGATGNIGSHVVRELIGAGHRVLGLSRSKEKAVALAAAGAEVLHGTIEDMGILKSGASQSDGVIHLAFNHDFSRFVQNCEDDRRVIATLASALAGSARPLVITSGTPIANTIPGEPAREDNPIVGSDKHPRAATEEAGILASEIGVNVSVVRLPQVHDPVSQGLITPLIEIFRQKGVCAYVGDGSSSWPAAHFTDVGRLYRLVVERAEPNAKYHAVAEEGVPMRDIVETIGRRLNLPVKSVGKEEAQDYFGWLSLFAGHDMPASSAKTRQKLGWEPTGPTLLEDLARLQVSAA
;
A
#
# COMPACT_ATOMS: atom_id res chain seq x y z
N MET A 1 -12.59 16.28 11.63
CA MET A 1 -12.65 14.95 12.27
C MET A 1 -11.36 14.70 13.04
N ARG A 2 -11.40 13.85 14.08
CA ARG A 2 -10.21 13.23 14.67
C ARG A 2 -10.04 11.84 14.08
N ILE A 3 -8.94 11.58 13.38
CA ILE A 3 -8.69 10.33 12.64
C ILE A 3 -7.59 9.53 13.34
N PHE A 4 -7.87 8.29 13.71
CA PHE A 4 -6.85 7.36 14.20
C PHE A 4 -6.15 6.71 13.03
N VAL A 5 -4.81 6.85 12.96
CA VAL A 5 -4.00 6.32 11.86
C VAL A 5 -3.01 5.31 12.42
N THR A 6 -3.15 4.04 12.06
CA THR A 6 -2.10 3.06 12.30
C THR A 6 -1.07 3.13 11.15
N GLY A 7 0.19 2.81 11.44
CA GLY A 7 1.25 2.98 10.42
C GLY A 7 1.56 4.45 10.09
N ALA A 8 1.15 5.40 10.94
CA ALA A 8 1.30 6.85 10.74
C ALA A 8 2.75 7.32 10.48
N THR A 9 3.73 6.56 10.95
CA THR A 9 5.16 6.85 10.81
C THR A 9 5.84 6.09 9.66
N GLY A 10 5.07 5.32 8.88
CA GLY A 10 5.54 4.64 7.66
C GLY A 10 5.60 5.59 6.45
N ASN A 11 6.12 5.08 5.33
CA ASN A 11 6.26 5.87 4.11
C ASN A 11 4.91 6.45 3.65
N ILE A 12 3.89 5.62 3.46
CA ILE A 12 2.54 6.07 3.09
C ILE A 12 1.91 6.89 4.23
N GLY A 13 2.00 6.38 5.48
CA GLY A 13 1.37 7.01 6.63
C GLY A 13 1.79 8.44 6.88
N SER A 14 3.07 8.77 6.68
CA SER A 14 3.57 10.14 6.83
C SER A 14 2.96 11.11 5.83
N HIS A 15 2.65 10.66 4.61
CA HIS A 15 1.96 11.46 3.60
C HIS A 15 0.47 11.61 3.91
N VAL A 16 -0.18 10.52 4.36
CA VAL A 16 -1.58 10.54 4.81
C VAL A 16 -1.75 11.50 6.00
N VAL A 17 -0.87 11.44 7.00
CA VAL A 17 -0.90 12.34 8.17
C VAL A 17 -0.79 13.80 7.75
N ARG A 18 0.17 14.15 6.89
CA ARG A 18 0.36 15.52 6.38
C ARG A 18 -0.86 16.01 5.62
N GLU A 19 -1.43 15.18 4.76
CA GLU A 19 -2.61 15.52 3.97
C GLU A 19 -3.84 15.75 4.86
N LEU A 20 -4.07 14.88 5.86
CA LEU A 20 -5.17 15.03 6.81
C LEU A 20 -5.05 16.33 7.63
N ILE A 21 -3.86 16.61 8.17
CA ILE A 21 -3.61 17.83 8.95
C ILE A 21 -3.77 19.07 8.07
N GLY A 22 -3.23 19.04 6.83
CA GLY A 22 -3.38 20.13 5.86
C GLY A 22 -4.83 20.42 5.49
N ALA A 23 -5.71 19.42 5.55
CA ALA A 23 -7.15 19.55 5.36
C ALA A 23 -7.93 19.94 6.65
N GLY A 24 -7.24 20.20 7.74
CA GLY A 24 -7.85 20.64 9.02
C GLY A 24 -8.37 19.49 9.91
N HIS A 25 -7.99 18.26 9.64
CA HIS A 25 -8.29 17.14 10.54
C HIS A 25 -7.28 17.07 11.69
N ARG A 26 -7.72 16.53 12.83
CA ARG A 26 -6.84 16.13 13.92
C ARG A 26 -6.43 14.66 13.68
N VAL A 27 -5.17 14.36 13.86
CA VAL A 27 -4.66 12.99 13.68
C VAL A 27 -4.15 12.45 15.00
N LEU A 28 -4.62 11.25 15.37
CA LEU A 28 -4.04 10.42 16.42
C LEU A 28 -3.23 9.31 15.73
N GLY A 29 -1.90 9.40 15.74
CA GLY A 29 -1.05 8.45 15.04
C GLY A 29 -0.45 7.41 15.97
N LEU A 30 -0.59 6.12 15.61
CA LEU A 30 0.07 5.03 16.33
C LEU A 30 1.56 4.99 15.98
N SER A 31 2.42 4.97 17.00
CA SER A 31 3.87 4.83 16.82
C SER A 31 4.48 3.88 17.84
N ARG A 32 5.26 2.90 17.36
CA ARG A 32 6.07 2.00 18.21
C ARG A 32 7.44 2.55 18.57
N SER A 33 7.99 3.43 17.71
CA SER A 33 9.33 4.05 17.91
C SER A 33 9.19 5.43 18.54
N LYS A 34 9.99 5.70 19.57
CA LYS A 34 10.06 7.02 20.21
C LYS A 34 10.64 8.07 19.28
N GLU A 35 11.65 7.71 18.48
CA GLU A 35 12.28 8.63 17.51
C GLU A 35 11.29 9.04 16.42
N LYS A 36 10.57 8.07 15.83
CA LYS A 36 9.54 8.36 14.82
C LYS A 36 8.34 9.11 15.39
N ALA A 37 8.03 8.92 16.68
CA ALA A 37 6.99 9.68 17.37
C ALA A 37 7.30 11.18 17.44
N VAL A 38 8.57 11.57 17.60
CA VAL A 38 8.99 12.97 17.57
C VAL A 38 8.67 13.62 16.22
N ALA A 39 8.99 12.95 15.12
CA ALA A 39 8.68 13.45 13.78
C ALA A 39 7.17 13.53 13.53
N LEU A 40 6.40 12.57 14.04
CA LEU A 40 4.94 12.56 13.96
C LEU A 40 4.31 13.73 14.75
N ALA A 41 4.78 13.99 15.96
CA ALA A 41 4.35 15.14 16.76
C ALA A 41 4.76 16.48 16.12
N ALA A 42 5.95 16.57 15.55
CA ALA A 42 6.40 17.74 14.81
C ALA A 42 5.56 18.05 13.56
N ALA A 43 4.97 17.01 12.95
CA ALA A 43 4.00 17.17 11.88
C ALA A 43 2.61 17.67 12.35
N GLY A 44 2.39 17.80 13.66
CA GLY A 44 1.14 18.29 14.25
C GLY A 44 0.15 17.18 14.66
N ALA A 45 0.56 15.92 14.65
CA ALA A 45 -0.29 14.81 15.10
C ALA A 45 -0.15 14.55 16.60
N GLU A 46 -1.23 14.10 17.22
CA GLU A 46 -1.21 13.47 18.54
C GLU A 46 -0.58 12.07 18.41
N VAL A 47 0.22 11.66 19.38
CA VAL A 47 0.91 10.37 19.35
C VAL A 47 0.28 9.40 20.34
N LEU A 48 -0.11 8.24 19.86
CA LEU A 48 -0.44 7.07 20.67
C LEU A 48 0.71 6.08 20.61
N HIS A 49 1.37 5.85 21.74
CA HIS A 49 2.46 4.87 21.81
C HIS A 49 1.92 3.45 21.92
N GLY A 50 2.39 2.57 21.05
CA GLY A 50 2.00 1.16 21.02
C GLY A 50 2.31 0.49 19.71
N THR A 51 1.93 -0.77 19.60
CA THR A 51 2.10 -1.61 18.41
C THR A 51 0.76 -2.13 17.92
N ILE A 52 0.73 -2.72 16.73
CA ILE A 52 -0.50 -3.36 16.20
C ILE A 52 -0.83 -4.69 16.88
N GLU A 53 0.09 -5.25 17.66
CA GLU A 53 -0.13 -6.44 18.48
C GLU A 53 -0.88 -6.11 19.79
N ASP A 54 -0.91 -4.84 20.21
CA ASP A 54 -1.63 -4.40 21.41
C ASP A 54 -3.09 -4.05 21.05
N MET A 55 -3.97 -5.03 21.19
CA MET A 55 -5.39 -4.89 20.89
C MET A 55 -6.09 -3.86 21.80
N GLY A 56 -5.59 -3.64 23.02
CA GLY A 56 -6.11 -2.63 23.95
C GLY A 56 -5.82 -1.22 23.45
N ILE A 57 -4.62 -0.97 23.00
CA ILE A 57 -4.20 0.32 22.38
C ILE A 57 -5.00 0.59 21.11
N LEU A 58 -5.19 -0.42 20.24
CA LEU A 58 -5.98 -0.26 19.02
C LEU A 58 -7.43 0.12 19.32
N LYS A 59 -8.09 -0.57 20.25
CA LYS A 59 -9.44 -0.23 20.70
C LYS A 59 -9.52 1.18 21.29
N SER A 60 -8.55 1.54 22.11
CA SER A 60 -8.48 2.89 22.71
C SER A 60 -8.37 3.96 21.63
N GLY A 61 -7.45 3.80 20.65
CA GLY A 61 -7.28 4.73 19.55
C GLY A 61 -8.52 4.89 18.69
N ALA A 62 -9.16 3.77 18.32
CA ALA A 62 -10.39 3.78 17.53
C ALA A 62 -11.57 4.39 18.27
N SER A 63 -11.73 4.08 19.58
CA SER A 63 -12.84 4.58 20.39
C SER A 63 -12.83 6.11 20.59
N GLN A 64 -11.64 6.72 20.59
CA GLN A 64 -11.44 8.16 20.77
C GLN A 64 -11.53 8.96 19.47
N SER A 65 -11.77 8.32 18.33
CA SER A 65 -11.64 8.93 17.02
C SER A 65 -12.93 8.90 16.23
N ASP A 66 -13.12 9.86 15.33
CA ASP A 66 -14.27 9.97 14.43
C ASP A 66 -14.18 9.03 13.22
N GLY A 67 -12.98 8.47 12.97
CA GLY A 67 -12.71 7.50 11.91
C GLY A 67 -11.34 6.88 12.08
N VAL A 68 -11.09 5.79 11.38
CA VAL A 68 -9.84 5.03 11.44
C VAL A 68 -9.30 4.81 10.02
N ILE A 69 -7.99 5.03 9.84
CA ILE A 69 -7.23 4.60 8.66
C ILE A 69 -6.19 3.58 9.10
N HIS A 70 -6.32 2.36 8.63
CA HIS A 70 -5.40 1.27 8.94
C HIS A 70 -4.41 1.04 7.81
N LEU A 71 -3.18 1.53 8.01
CA LEU A 71 -2.05 1.43 7.05
C LEU A 71 -0.94 0.49 7.52
N ALA A 72 -0.93 0.16 8.83
CA ALA A 72 0.14 -0.66 9.38
C ALA A 72 0.05 -2.09 8.88
N PHE A 73 1.16 -2.60 8.37
CA PHE A 73 1.33 -4.01 8.02
C PHE A 73 2.76 -4.44 8.31
N ASN A 74 2.96 -5.69 8.73
CA ASN A 74 4.29 -6.24 8.92
C ASN A 74 4.82 -6.80 7.59
N HIS A 75 5.88 -6.18 7.05
CA HIS A 75 6.48 -6.54 5.77
C HIS A 75 7.62 -7.57 5.90
N ASP A 76 7.65 -8.35 6.98
CA ASP A 76 8.51 -9.54 7.03
C ASP A 76 7.89 -10.65 6.17
N PHE A 77 8.31 -10.72 4.92
CA PHE A 77 7.80 -11.70 3.95
C PHE A 77 8.15 -13.15 4.30
N SER A 78 9.11 -13.40 5.21
CA SER A 78 9.38 -14.75 5.70
C SER A 78 8.23 -15.33 6.54
N ARG A 79 7.35 -14.44 7.04
CA ARG A 79 6.16 -14.78 7.83
C ARG A 79 4.87 -14.26 7.17
N PHE A 80 4.86 -14.15 5.86
CA PHE A 80 3.81 -13.41 5.14
C PHE A 80 2.39 -13.90 5.45
N VAL A 81 2.16 -15.23 5.45
CA VAL A 81 0.85 -15.82 5.79
C VAL A 81 0.42 -15.41 7.21
N GLN A 82 1.32 -15.54 8.18
CA GLN A 82 1.03 -15.17 9.57
C GLN A 82 0.76 -13.66 9.70
N ASN A 83 1.52 -12.82 9.00
CA ASN A 83 1.33 -11.39 9.04
C ASN A 83 -0.04 -10.97 8.44
N CYS A 84 -0.55 -11.70 7.45
CA CYS A 84 -1.88 -11.49 6.90
C CYS A 84 -2.98 -11.89 7.90
N GLU A 85 -2.80 -12.97 8.66
CA GLU A 85 -3.74 -13.38 9.71
C GLU A 85 -3.67 -12.45 10.94
N ASP A 86 -2.49 -11.90 11.25
CA ASP A 86 -2.36 -10.86 12.28
C ASP A 86 -3.10 -9.58 11.87
N ASP A 87 -3.02 -9.18 10.60
CA ASP A 87 -3.76 -8.06 10.04
C ASP A 87 -5.29 -8.26 10.12
N ARG A 88 -5.78 -9.49 9.82
CA ARG A 88 -7.18 -9.88 10.03
C ARG A 88 -7.64 -9.62 11.45
N ARG A 89 -6.84 -9.98 12.45
CA ARG A 89 -7.15 -9.76 13.88
C ARG A 89 -7.15 -8.27 14.26
N VAL A 90 -6.22 -7.51 13.71
CA VAL A 90 -6.17 -6.06 13.89
C VAL A 90 -7.44 -5.41 13.35
N ILE A 91 -7.85 -5.74 12.12
CA ILE A 91 -9.06 -5.19 11.48
C ILE A 91 -10.31 -5.55 12.30
N ALA A 92 -10.45 -6.80 12.73
CA ALA A 92 -11.56 -7.22 13.59
C ALA A 92 -11.60 -6.44 14.91
N THR A 93 -10.43 -6.14 15.50
CA THR A 93 -10.30 -5.34 16.72
C THR A 93 -10.75 -3.90 16.51
N LEU A 94 -10.28 -3.25 15.44
CA LEU A 94 -10.68 -1.89 15.07
C LEU A 94 -12.18 -1.81 14.77
N ALA A 95 -12.69 -2.78 14.02
CA ALA A 95 -14.10 -2.89 13.69
C ALA A 95 -14.96 -3.01 14.96
N SER A 96 -14.55 -3.84 15.93
CA SER A 96 -15.29 -4.02 17.19
C SER A 96 -15.42 -2.70 18.00
N ALA A 97 -14.43 -1.81 17.89
CA ALA A 97 -14.45 -0.50 18.56
C ALA A 97 -15.34 0.54 17.83
N LEU A 98 -15.67 0.30 16.57
CA LEU A 98 -16.50 1.17 15.73
C LEU A 98 -17.93 0.64 15.58
N ALA A 99 -18.20 -0.58 16.01
CA ALA A 99 -19.52 -1.21 15.91
C ALA A 99 -20.62 -0.34 16.54
N GLY A 100 -21.81 -0.34 15.93
CA GLY A 100 -22.93 0.49 16.38
C GLY A 100 -22.78 2.00 16.08
N SER A 101 -21.82 2.38 15.23
CA SER A 101 -21.63 3.77 14.81
C SER A 101 -21.44 3.87 13.30
N ALA A 102 -21.67 5.07 12.72
CA ALA A 102 -21.42 5.35 11.31
C ALA A 102 -19.96 5.74 11.01
N ARG A 103 -19.06 5.65 11.99
CA ARG A 103 -17.67 6.05 11.86
C ARG A 103 -16.92 5.16 10.86
N PRO A 104 -16.17 5.76 9.89
CA PRO A 104 -15.51 5.00 8.85
C PRO A 104 -14.29 4.24 9.37
N LEU A 105 -14.09 3.03 8.84
CA LEU A 105 -12.87 2.25 8.90
C LEU A 105 -12.32 2.09 7.48
N VAL A 106 -11.22 2.76 7.18
CA VAL A 106 -10.52 2.61 5.90
C VAL A 106 -9.38 1.61 6.09
N ILE A 107 -9.46 0.47 5.40
CA ILE A 107 -8.42 -0.57 5.43
C ILE A 107 -7.59 -0.56 4.16
N THR A 108 -6.36 -1.06 4.23
CA THR A 108 -5.37 -1.05 3.15
C THR A 108 -5.12 -2.45 2.62
N SER A 109 -5.29 -2.61 1.32
CA SER A 109 -5.04 -3.85 0.58
C SER A 109 -4.12 -3.60 -0.61
N GLY A 110 -4.01 -4.51 -1.55
CA GLY A 110 -3.23 -4.39 -2.78
C GLY A 110 -4.03 -4.72 -4.04
N THR A 111 -3.72 -4.06 -5.15
CA THR A 111 -4.38 -4.31 -6.44
C THR A 111 -4.26 -5.75 -6.95
N PRO A 112 -3.16 -6.52 -6.67
CA PRO A 112 -3.03 -7.87 -7.22
C PRO A 112 -4.12 -8.85 -6.81
N ILE A 113 -4.75 -8.68 -5.63
CA ILE A 113 -5.82 -9.59 -5.20
C ILE A 113 -7.11 -9.46 -6.03
N ALA A 114 -7.27 -8.39 -6.78
CA ALA A 114 -8.39 -8.14 -7.69
C ALA A 114 -8.02 -8.41 -9.16
N ASN A 115 -6.80 -8.83 -9.45
CA ASN A 115 -6.39 -9.23 -10.80
C ASN A 115 -6.83 -10.67 -11.08
N THR A 116 -8.12 -10.82 -11.33
CA THR A 116 -8.78 -12.14 -11.45
C THR A 116 -9.10 -12.53 -12.90
N ILE A 117 -8.94 -11.60 -13.86
CA ILE A 117 -9.23 -11.82 -15.27
C ILE A 117 -7.92 -11.72 -16.05
N PRO A 118 -7.39 -12.80 -16.60
CA PRO A 118 -6.14 -12.77 -17.37
C PRO A 118 -6.21 -11.78 -18.54
N GLY A 119 -5.17 -10.94 -18.69
CA GLY A 119 -5.06 -9.97 -19.78
C GLY A 119 -5.88 -8.70 -19.61
N GLU A 120 -6.63 -8.55 -18.50
CA GLU A 120 -7.36 -7.32 -18.18
C GLU A 120 -6.77 -6.64 -16.94
N PRO A 121 -6.76 -5.29 -16.90
CA PRO A 121 -6.41 -4.57 -15.68
C PRO A 121 -7.39 -4.90 -14.53
N ALA A 122 -6.86 -5.08 -13.32
CA ALA A 122 -7.70 -5.19 -12.13
C ALA A 122 -8.56 -3.93 -11.96
N ARG A 123 -9.86 -4.11 -11.67
CA ARG A 123 -10.83 -3.03 -11.44
C ARG A 123 -11.34 -3.05 -10.01
N GLU A 124 -11.87 -1.92 -9.54
CA GLU A 124 -12.35 -1.78 -8.17
C GLU A 124 -13.47 -2.78 -7.82
N ASP A 125 -14.31 -3.13 -8.79
CA ASP A 125 -15.42 -4.07 -8.63
C ASP A 125 -15.08 -5.52 -8.98
N ASN A 126 -13.87 -5.82 -9.41
CA ASN A 126 -13.47 -7.20 -9.58
C ASN A 126 -13.60 -7.97 -8.27
N PRO A 127 -14.06 -9.24 -8.33
CA PRO A 127 -14.01 -10.12 -7.18
C PRO A 127 -12.56 -10.29 -6.71
N ILE A 128 -12.38 -10.52 -5.41
CA ILE A 128 -11.07 -10.88 -4.88
C ILE A 128 -10.84 -12.38 -4.98
N VAL A 129 -9.59 -12.78 -5.11
CA VAL A 129 -9.18 -14.16 -4.82
C VAL A 129 -9.35 -14.44 -3.33
N GLY A 130 -9.55 -15.69 -2.93
CA GLY A 130 -9.61 -16.06 -1.52
C GLY A 130 -8.22 -16.08 -0.87
N SER A 131 -8.18 -15.97 0.47
CA SER A 131 -6.92 -16.02 1.23
C SER A 131 -6.21 -17.36 1.16
N ASP A 132 -6.89 -18.42 0.76
CA ASP A 132 -6.35 -19.75 0.42
C ASP A 132 -5.42 -19.70 -0.81
N LYS A 133 -5.66 -18.76 -1.75
CA LYS A 133 -4.88 -18.57 -2.97
C LYS A 133 -3.88 -17.41 -2.84
N HIS A 134 -4.28 -16.35 -2.18
CA HIS A 134 -3.45 -15.18 -1.97
C HIS A 134 -3.60 -14.68 -0.52
N PRO A 135 -2.64 -14.94 0.36
CA PRO A 135 -2.78 -14.66 1.81
C PRO A 135 -3.22 -13.23 2.14
N ARG A 136 -2.80 -12.24 1.33
CA ARG A 136 -3.17 -10.82 1.53
C ARG A 136 -4.67 -10.55 1.40
N ALA A 137 -5.44 -11.43 0.78
CA ALA A 137 -6.89 -11.32 0.71
C ALA A 137 -7.57 -11.40 2.09
N ALA A 138 -6.90 -11.96 3.10
CA ALA A 138 -7.36 -11.98 4.50
C ALA A 138 -7.80 -10.62 5.03
N THR A 139 -7.13 -9.54 4.58
CA THR A 139 -7.49 -8.16 4.90
C THR A 139 -8.90 -7.79 4.41
N GLU A 140 -9.21 -8.07 3.13
CA GLU A 140 -10.53 -7.72 2.58
C GLU A 140 -11.62 -8.66 3.08
N GLU A 141 -11.32 -9.93 3.33
CA GLU A 141 -12.22 -10.86 4.00
C GLU A 141 -12.59 -10.35 5.41
N ALA A 142 -11.61 -9.84 6.17
CA ALA A 142 -11.88 -9.20 7.45
C ALA A 142 -12.75 -7.93 7.32
N GLY A 143 -12.54 -7.15 6.27
CA GLY A 143 -13.37 -6.00 5.94
C GLY A 143 -14.82 -6.38 5.62
N ILE A 144 -15.03 -7.47 4.87
CA ILE A 144 -16.36 -8.00 4.57
C ILE A 144 -17.08 -8.43 5.86
N LEU A 145 -16.42 -9.22 6.71
CA LEU A 145 -16.98 -9.63 8.01
C LEU A 145 -17.30 -8.42 8.91
N ALA A 146 -16.45 -7.39 8.94
CA ALA A 146 -16.74 -6.17 9.66
C ALA A 146 -17.97 -5.43 9.12
N SER A 147 -18.17 -5.42 7.81
CA SER A 147 -19.35 -4.82 7.17
C SER A 147 -20.64 -5.59 7.49
N GLU A 148 -20.59 -6.92 7.59
CA GLU A 148 -21.72 -7.77 7.95
C GLU A 148 -22.25 -7.47 9.36
N ILE A 149 -21.40 -7.00 10.27
CA ILE A 149 -21.78 -6.54 11.62
C ILE A 149 -22.09 -5.04 11.68
N GLY A 150 -22.24 -4.38 10.52
CA GLY A 150 -22.70 -3.00 10.39
C GLY A 150 -21.62 -1.93 10.57
N VAL A 151 -20.32 -2.28 10.48
CA VAL A 151 -19.25 -1.29 10.48
C VAL A 151 -19.12 -0.66 9.10
N ASN A 152 -18.95 0.66 9.04
CA ASN A 152 -18.72 1.39 7.78
C ASN A 152 -17.28 1.17 7.30
N VAL A 153 -17.04 0.13 6.51
CA VAL A 153 -15.71 -0.22 5.98
C VAL A 153 -15.59 0.22 4.52
N SER A 154 -14.46 0.82 4.18
CA SER A 154 -13.99 0.97 2.80
C SER A 154 -12.55 0.48 2.65
N VAL A 155 -12.19 0.07 1.43
CA VAL A 155 -10.90 -0.54 1.11
C VAL A 155 -10.14 0.34 0.13
N VAL A 156 -8.88 0.63 0.41
CA VAL A 156 -7.94 1.21 -0.56
C VAL A 156 -6.94 0.13 -0.98
N ARG A 157 -6.94 -0.21 -2.27
CA ARG A 157 -5.98 -1.13 -2.88
C ARG A 157 -4.82 -0.33 -3.47
N LEU A 158 -3.63 -0.66 -3.01
CA LEU A 158 -2.40 0.02 -3.39
C LEU A 158 -1.70 -0.67 -4.58
N PRO A 159 -1.13 0.11 -5.50
CA PRO A 159 -0.16 -0.33 -6.51
C PRO A 159 1.27 -0.28 -5.93
N GLN A 160 2.30 -0.18 -6.79
CA GLN A 160 3.64 0.24 -6.38
C GLN A 160 3.59 1.72 -5.98
N VAL A 161 3.65 1.99 -4.68
CA VAL A 161 3.66 3.38 -4.17
C VAL A 161 5.10 3.86 -4.07
N HIS A 162 5.40 5.03 -4.65
CA HIS A 162 6.79 5.43 -4.88
C HIS A 162 7.08 6.90 -4.60
N ASP A 163 8.36 7.16 -4.38
CA ASP A 163 9.10 8.42 -4.48
C ASP A 163 10.58 8.09 -4.81
N PRO A 164 11.49 9.06 -4.92
CA PRO A 164 12.90 8.77 -5.18
C PRO A 164 13.63 7.97 -4.08
N VAL A 165 13.01 7.74 -2.91
CA VAL A 165 13.62 7.05 -1.76
C VAL A 165 13.09 5.63 -1.59
N SER A 166 11.79 5.42 -1.82
CA SER A 166 11.09 4.14 -1.60
C SER A 166 10.08 3.86 -2.70
N GLN A 167 10.02 2.63 -3.21
CA GLN A 167 9.25 2.27 -4.41
C GLN A 167 8.52 0.92 -4.24
N GLY A 168 7.99 0.64 -3.08
CA GLY A 168 7.28 -0.62 -2.82
C GLY A 168 8.16 -1.86 -3.06
N LEU A 169 7.69 -2.82 -3.86
CA LEU A 169 8.44 -4.03 -4.21
C LEU A 169 9.65 -3.76 -5.13
N ILE A 170 9.73 -2.59 -5.74
CA ILE A 170 10.88 -2.20 -6.57
C ILE A 170 12.10 -1.89 -5.69
N THR A 171 11.91 -1.40 -4.47
CA THR A 171 13.03 -1.17 -3.53
C THR A 171 13.88 -2.43 -3.29
N PRO A 172 13.33 -3.58 -2.85
CA PRO A 172 14.13 -4.80 -2.74
C PRO A 172 14.63 -5.34 -4.09
N LEU A 173 13.96 -5.05 -5.20
CA LEU A 173 14.46 -5.39 -6.53
C LEU A 173 15.76 -4.63 -6.85
N ILE A 174 15.84 -3.34 -6.51
CA ILE A 174 17.05 -2.52 -6.64
C ILE A 174 18.19 -3.11 -5.81
N GLU A 175 17.93 -3.57 -4.60
CA GLU A 175 18.96 -4.21 -3.76
C GLU A 175 19.49 -5.52 -4.37
N ILE A 176 18.63 -6.34 -4.97
CA ILE A 176 19.04 -7.53 -5.71
C ILE A 176 19.97 -7.14 -6.89
N PHE A 177 19.62 -6.11 -7.64
CA PHE A 177 20.43 -5.64 -8.76
C PHE A 177 21.81 -5.16 -8.33
N ARG A 178 21.89 -4.41 -7.22
CA ARG A 178 23.17 -3.97 -6.64
C ARG A 178 24.03 -5.15 -6.22
N GLN A 179 23.44 -6.12 -5.52
CA GLN A 179 24.18 -7.30 -5.05
C GLN A 179 24.70 -8.17 -6.21
N LYS A 180 23.92 -8.28 -7.29
CA LYS A 180 24.30 -9.10 -8.45
C LYS A 180 25.12 -8.35 -9.50
N GLY A 181 25.21 -7.01 -9.42
CA GLY A 181 25.93 -6.18 -10.38
C GLY A 181 25.30 -6.15 -11.79
N VAL A 182 24.05 -6.58 -11.92
CA VAL A 182 23.31 -6.61 -13.18
C VAL A 182 21.81 -6.47 -12.89
N CYS A 183 21.10 -5.67 -13.68
CA CYS A 183 19.64 -5.58 -13.63
C CYS A 183 19.01 -6.63 -14.53
N ALA A 184 17.86 -7.19 -14.17
CA ALA A 184 17.19 -8.17 -15.00
C ALA A 184 15.67 -8.03 -14.99
N TYR A 185 15.03 -8.40 -16.09
CA TYR A 185 13.59 -8.64 -16.22
C TYR A 185 13.31 -10.02 -16.79
N VAL A 186 12.11 -10.55 -16.56
CA VAL A 186 11.71 -11.87 -17.02
C VAL A 186 11.18 -11.81 -18.46
N GLY A 187 11.62 -12.73 -19.32
CA GLY A 187 11.16 -12.86 -20.70
C GLY A 187 11.43 -11.62 -21.52
N ASP A 188 10.42 -11.07 -22.17
CA ASP A 188 10.54 -9.84 -22.98
C ASP A 188 10.37 -8.56 -22.15
N GLY A 189 10.05 -8.67 -20.84
CA GLY A 189 9.84 -7.54 -19.95
C GLY A 189 8.53 -6.79 -20.18
N SER A 190 7.56 -7.37 -20.88
CA SER A 190 6.26 -6.76 -21.17
C SER A 190 5.28 -6.80 -19.99
N SER A 191 5.52 -7.67 -18.99
CA SER A 191 4.73 -7.63 -17.75
C SER A 191 4.79 -6.26 -17.13
N SER A 192 3.68 -5.78 -16.60
CA SER A 192 3.54 -4.41 -16.13
C SER A 192 3.06 -4.33 -14.70
N TRP A 193 3.48 -3.29 -13.99
CA TRP A 193 3.07 -3.01 -12.63
C TRP A 193 2.42 -1.63 -12.51
N PRO A 194 1.27 -1.52 -11.84
CA PRO A 194 0.62 -0.23 -11.61
C PRO A 194 1.40 0.58 -10.57
N ALA A 195 1.32 1.90 -10.65
CA ALA A 195 2.07 2.78 -9.77
C ALA A 195 1.28 4.02 -9.35
N ALA A 196 1.70 4.63 -8.22
CA ALA A 196 1.24 5.94 -7.78
C ALA A 196 2.25 6.60 -6.83
N HIS A 197 2.43 7.90 -6.96
CA HIS A 197 3.28 8.66 -6.06
C HIS A 197 2.66 8.80 -4.66
N PHE A 198 3.48 8.84 -3.60
CA PHE A 198 3.02 8.92 -2.21
C PHE A 198 2.06 10.09 -1.93
N THR A 199 2.25 11.24 -2.55
CA THR A 199 1.37 12.41 -2.35
C THR A 199 -0.04 12.17 -2.87
N ASP A 200 -0.17 11.51 -4.03
CA ASP A 200 -1.47 11.17 -4.60
C ASP A 200 -2.20 10.13 -3.77
N VAL A 201 -1.45 9.14 -3.24
CA VAL A 201 -1.98 8.14 -2.32
C VAL A 201 -2.46 8.80 -1.02
N GLY A 202 -1.66 9.72 -0.44
CA GLY A 202 -2.05 10.48 0.74
C GLY A 202 -3.38 11.22 0.54
N ARG A 203 -3.51 11.93 -0.58
CA ARG A 203 -4.74 12.64 -0.96
C ARG A 203 -5.93 11.70 -1.14
N LEU A 204 -5.71 10.52 -1.73
CA LEU A 204 -6.77 9.53 -1.88
C LEU A 204 -7.31 9.07 -0.52
N TYR A 205 -6.44 8.72 0.44
CA TYR A 205 -6.89 8.31 1.78
C TYR A 205 -7.73 9.39 2.48
N ARG A 206 -7.36 10.66 2.33
CA ARG A 206 -8.18 11.77 2.84
C ARG A 206 -9.56 11.78 2.20
N LEU A 207 -9.65 11.73 0.88
CA LEU A 207 -10.93 11.72 0.17
C LEU A 207 -11.80 10.52 0.55
N VAL A 208 -11.18 9.35 0.74
CA VAL A 208 -11.90 8.12 1.14
C VAL A 208 -12.49 8.24 2.55
N VAL A 209 -11.71 8.71 3.52
CA VAL A 209 -12.21 8.83 4.90
C VAL A 209 -13.25 9.94 5.05
N GLU A 210 -13.14 11.02 4.27
CA GLU A 210 -14.13 12.09 4.21
C GLU A 210 -15.43 11.65 3.54
N ARG A 211 -15.34 10.87 2.46
CA ARG A 211 -16.50 10.32 1.75
C ARG A 211 -17.25 9.31 2.59
N ALA A 212 -16.54 8.47 3.35
CA ALA A 212 -17.08 7.46 4.26
C ALA A 212 -18.17 6.57 3.60
N GLU A 213 -17.96 6.17 2.33
CA GLU A 213 -18.92 5.35 1.57
C GLU A 213 -18.79 3.87 2.02
N PRO A 214 -19.86 3.27 2.61
CA PRO A 214 -19.80 1.89 3.09
C PRO A 214 -19.54 0.89 1.94
N ASN A 215 -18.71 -0.12 2.22
CA ASN A 215 -18.37 -1.22 1.30
C ASN A 215 -17.69 -0.76 0.00
N ALA A 216 -17.26 0.49 -0.08
CA ALA A 216 -16.57 1.00 -1.25
C ALA A 216 -15.15 0.45 -1.36
N LYS A 217 -14.73 0.19 -2.59
CA LYS A 217 -13.36 -0.20 -2.93
C LYS A 217 -12.77 0.86 -3.85
N TYR A 218 -11.54 1.26 -3.58
CA TYR A 218 -10.82 2.30 -4.30
C TYR A 218 -9.45 1.78 -4.70
N HIS A 219 -9.02 2.11 -5.92
CA HIS A 219 -7.68 1.82 -6.39
C HIS A 219 -6.83 3.09 -6.39
N ALA A 220 -5.71 3.07 -5.68
CA ALA A 220 -4.77 4.20 -5.61
C ALA A 220 -3.81 4.19 -6.82
N VAL A 221 -4.34 4.05 -8.04
CA VAL A 221 -3.56 3.84 -9.26
C VAL A 221 -3.49 5.12 -10.09
N ALA A 222 -2.29 5.68 -10.23
CA ALA A 222 -2.02 6.81 -11.11
C ALA A 222 -1.64 6.34 -12.52
N GLU A 223 -0.81 5.32 -12.60
CA GLU A 223 -0.32 4.67 -13.82
C GLU A 223 -0.83 3.22 -13.83
N GLU A 224 -1.60 2.84 -14.84
CA GLU A 224 -2.30 1.54 -14.87
C GLU A 224 -1.37 0.34 -15.02
N GLY A 225 -0.22 0.54 -15.70
CA GLY A 225 0.79 -0.50 -15.89
C GLY A 225 2.07 0.07 -16.50
N VAL A 226 3.15 0.09 -15.73
CA VAL A 226 4.48 0.46 -16.19
C VAL A 226 5.24 -0.82 -16.56
N PRO A 227 5.74 -0.98 -17.81
CA PRO A 227 6.43 -2.20 -18.24
C PRO A 227 7.69 -2.48 -17.40
N MET A 228 7.89 -3.73 -17.01
CA MET A 228 9.07 -4.14 -16.24
C MET A 228 10.38 -3.86 -16.96
N ARG A 229 10.40 -3.95 -18.29
CA ARG A 229 11.57 -3.54 -19.08
C ARG A 229 11.94 -2.09 -18.81
N ASP A 230 10.98 -1.17 -18.89
CA ASP A 230 11.22 0.27 -18.72
C ASP A 230 11.67 0.60 -17.28
N ILE A 231 11.07 -0.06 -16.29
CA ILE A 231 11.47 0.02 -14.87
C ILE A 231 12.94 -0.40 -14.73
N VAL A 232 13.28 -1.60 -15.21
CA VAL A 232 14.60 -2.20 -15.05
C VAL A 232 15.68 -1.43 -15.83
N GLU A 233 15.38 -0.99 -17.05
CA GLU A 233 16.29 -0.18 -17.84
C GLU A 233 16.56 1.20 -17.21
N THR A 234 15.53 1.81 -16.62
CA THR A 234 15.68 3.09 -15.90
C THR A 234 16.54 2.91 -14.66
N ILE A 235 16.35 1.84 -13.90
CA ILE A 235 17.21 1.51 -12.76
C ILE A 235 18.64 1.24 -13.22
N GLY A 236 18.82 0.45 -14.30
CA GLY A 236 20.13 0.13 -14.86
C GLY A 236 20.91 1.38 -15.26
N ARG A 237 20.27 2.31 -15.97
CA ARG A 237 20.87 3.61 -16.31
C ARG A 237 21.25 4.40 -15.06
N ARG A 238 20.37 4.47 -14.05
CA ARG A 238 20.61 5.24 -12.81
C ARG A 238 21.74 4.66 -11.96
N LEU A 239 21.88 3.33 -11.92
CA LEU A 239 22.90 2.62 -11.15
C LEU A 239 24.19 2.37 -11.94
N ASN A 240 24.21 2.67 -13.24
CA ASN A 240 25.28 2.31 -14.17
C ASN A 240 25.56 0.79 -14.18
N LEU A 241 24.50 0.00 -14.22
CA LEU A 241 24.54 -1.46 -14.28
C LEU A 241 24.03 -1.97 -15.64
N PRO A 242 24.62 -3.07 -16.17
CA PRO A 242 24.10 -3.71 -17.37
C PRO A 242 22.69 -4.28 -17.12
N VAL A 243 21.91 -4.39 -18.18
CA VAL A 243 20.55 -4.96 -18.16
C VAL A 243 20.52 -6.23 -19.01
N LYS A 244 19.82 -7.27 -18.54
CA LYS A 244 19.59 -8.50 -19.28
C LYS A 244 18.16 -9.02 -19.14
N SER A 245 17.72 -9.85 -20.08
CA SER A 245 16.58 -10.73 -19.92
C SER A 245 16.99 -12.01 -19.21
N VAL A 246 16.09 -12.59 -18.41
CA VAL A 246 16.21 -13.93 -17.84
C VAL A 246 14.99 -14.77 -18.20
N GLY A 247 15.19 -16.08 -18.38
CA GLY A 247 14.09 -17.02 -18.61
C GLY A 247 13.20 -17.17 -17.35
N LYS A 248 11.97 -17.68 -17.54
CA LYS A 248 11.06 -17.97 -16.43
C LYS A 248 11.65 -19.00 -15.45
N GLU A 249 12.39 -19.96 -15.97
CA GLU A 249 13.09 -21.01 -15.24
C GLU A 249 14.24 -20.46 -14.38
N GLU A 250 14.87 -19.37 -14.81
CA GLU A 250 15.96 -18.70 -14.08
C GLU A 250 15.45 -17.69 -13.03
N ALA A 251 14.16 -17.33 -13.09
CA ALA A 251 13.60 -16.25 -12.28
C ALA A 251 13.76 -16.51 -10.78
N GLN A 252 13.57 -17.76 -10.33
CA GLN A 252 13.70 -18.12 -8.91
C GLN A 252 15.15 -17.92 -8.42
N ASP A 253 16.13 -18.34 -9.20
CA ASP A 253 17.56 -18.23 -8.83
C ASP A 253 18.05 -16.79 -8.87
N TYR A 254 17.43 -15.98 -9.74
CA TYR A 254 17.81 -14.59 -9.88
C TYR A 254 17.15 -13.70 -8.83
N PHE A 255 15.81 -13.77 -8.67
CA PHE A 255 15.00 -12.86 -7.85
C PHE A 255 14.69 -13.38 -6.44
N GLY A 256 14.98 -14.69 -6.17
CA GLY A 256 14.62 -15.30 -4.89
C GLY A 256 13.10 -15.21 -4.63
N TRP A 257 12.70 -14.74 -3.45
CA TRP A 257 11.28 -14.60 -3.11
C TRP A 257 10.50 -13.63 -4.01
N LEU A 258 11.18 -12.64 -4.61
CA LEU A 258 10.55 -11.69 -5.55
C LEU A 258 10.16 -12.34 -6.87
N SER A 259 10.63 -13.55 -7.19
CA SER A 259 10.22 -14.32 -8.38
C SER A 259 8.70 -14.52 -8.45
N LEU A 260 8.02 -14.53 -7.29
CA LEU A 260 6.56 -14.58 -7.17
C LEU A 260 5.87 -13.37 -7.84
N PHE A 261 6.60 -12.28 -8.06
CA PHE A 261 6.06 -11.03 -8.61
C PHE A 261 6.75 -10.61 -9.91
N ALA A 262 8.06 -10.81 -10.03
CA ALA A 262 8.90 -10.22 -11.07
C ALA A 262 8.49 -10.55 -12.51
N GLY A 263 7.83 -11.68 -12.74
CA GLY A 263 7.32 -12.10 -14.05
C GLY A 263 5.80 -11.99 -14.20
N HIS A 264 5.09 -11.47 -13.19
CA HIS A 264 3.63 -11.36 -13.25
C HIS A 264 3.20 -10.01 -13.82
N ASP A 265 2.25 -10.07 -14.75
CA ASP A 265 1.55 -8.90 -15.25
C ASP A 265 0.40 -8.56 -14.30
N MET A 266 0.43 -7.34 -13.73
CA MET A 266 -0.49 -6.90 -12.68
C MET A 266 -1.08 -5.51 -12.94
N PRO A 267 -1.50 -5.18 -14.18
CA PRO A 267 -2.07 -3.87 -14.44
C PRO A 267 -3.35 -3.65 -13.61
N ALA A 268 -3.63 -2.39 -13.26
CA ALA A 268 -4.82 -2.04 -12.52
C ALA A 268 -5.34 -0.65 -12.91
N SER A 269 -6.65 -0.51 -12.98
CA SER A 269 -7.32 0.75 -13.29
C SER A 269 -7.88 1.41 -12.03
N SER A 270 -7.93 2.74 -12.03
CA SER A 270 -8.59 3.57 -11.01
C SER A 270 -9.76 4.39 -11.58
N ALA A 271 -10.31 4.00 -12.71
CA ALA A 271 -11.34 4.77 -13.40
C ALA A 271 -12.57 5.06 -12.52
N LYS A 272 -13.05 4.08 -11.74
CA LYS A 272 -14.17 4.25 -10.82
C LYS A 272 -13.80 5.10 -9.60
N THR A 273 -12.59 4.94 -9.08
CA THR A 273 -12.05 5.77 -8.00
C THR A 273 -12.04 7.24 -8.39
N ARG A 274 -11.47 7.55 -9.57
CA ARG A 274 -11.42 8.91 -10.11
C ARG A 274 -12.83 9.49 -10.29
N GLN A 275 -13.73 8.72 -10.89
CA GLN A 275 -15.11 9.13 -11.11
C GLN A 275 -15.85 9.42 -9.79
N LYS A 276 -15.71 8.55 -8.79
CA LYS A 276 -16.43 8.65 -7.51
C LYS A 276 -15.92 9.79 -6.62
N LEU A 277 -14.63 10.01 -6.59
CA LEU A 277 -13.97 10.92 -5.64
C LEU A 277 -13.45 12.22 -6.28
N GLY A 278 -13.48 12.33 -7.60
CA GLY A 278 -12.78 13.42 -8.29
C GLY A 278 -11.28 13.39 -8.03
N TRP A 279 -10.73 12.19 -7.78
CA TRP A 279 -9.31 12.04 -7.49
C TRP A 279 -8.49 12.11 -8.78
N GLU A 280 -7.64 13.13 -8.86
CA GLU A 280 -6.74 13.36 -9.99
C GLU A 280 -5.29 13.27 -9.50
N PRO A 281 -4.57 12.18 -9.81
CA PRO A 281 -3.16 12.07 -9.47
C PRO A 281 -2.34 13.07 -10.29
N THR A 282 -1.43 13.77 -9.64
CA THR A 282 -0.60 14.84 -10.24
C THR A 282 0.87 14.71 -9.83
N GLY A 283 1.21 13.69 -9.04
CA GLY A 283 2.58 13.43 -8.64
C GLY A 283 3.45 12.94 -9.81
N PRO A 284 4.78 12.91 -9.62
CA PRO A 284 5.70 12.33 -10.58
C PRO A 284 5.31 10.90 -10.97
N THR A 285 5.68 10.49 -12.18
CA THR A 285 5.58 9.11 -12.64
C THR A 285 6.64 8.22 -11.98
N LEU A 286 6.40 6.91 -11.97
CA LEU A 286 7.37 5.94 -11.43
C LEU A 286 8.74 6.08 -12.11
N LEU A 287 8.78 6.21 -13.42
CA LEU A 287 10.04 6.31 -14.15
C LEU A 287 10.78 7.62 -13.88
N GLU A 288 10.07 8.73 -13.64
CA GLU A 288 10.69 10.00 -13.22
C GLU A 288 11.35 9.87 -11.85
N ASP A 289 10.72 9.21 -10.90
CA ASP A 289 11.30 8.99 -9.56
C ASP A 289 12.46 8.00 -9.60
N LEU A 290 12.36 6.93 -10.38
CA LEU A 290 13.47 5.99 -10.58
C LEU A 290 14.69 6.66 -11.24
N ALA A 291 14.47 7.60 -12.16
CA ALA A 291 15.55 8.38 -12.75
C ALA A 291 16.25 9.30 -11.73
N ARG A 292 15.55 9.68 -10.65
CA ARG A 292 16.05 10.51 -9.53
C ARG A 292 16.35 9.69 -8.27
N LEU A 293 16.39 8.35 -8.39
CA LEU A 293 16.59 7.43 -7.28
C LEU A 293 17.72 7.92 -6.36
N GLN A 294 17.40 8.10 -5.09
CA GLN A 294 18.39 8.43 -4.06
C GLN A 294 19.14 7.15 -3.70
N VAL A 295 20.34 7.05 -4.23
CA VAL A 295 21.25 5.95 -3.92
C VAL A 295 21.94 6.32 -2.62
N SER A 296 21.55 5.68 -1.50
CA SER A 296 22.36 5.78 -0.28
C SER A 296 23.78 5.36 -0.63
N ALA A 297 24.75 6.18 -0.30
CA ALA A 297 26.15 5.78 -0.41
C ALA A 297 26.35 4.52 0.43
N ALA A 298 26.93 3.49 -0.18
CA ALA A 298 27.25 2.22 0.46
C ALA A 298 28.23 2.42 1.61
#